data_be999d0e6ca0043c00cfb9ecadc61ae3
#
_entry.id   be999d0e6ca0043c00cfb9ecadc61ae3
#
_cell.length_a   1.000
_cell.length_b   1.000
_cell.length_c   1.000
_cell.angle_alpha   90.00
_cell.angle_beta   90.00
_cell.angle_gamma   90.00
#
_symmetry.space_group_name_H-M   'P 1'
#
loop_
_entity.id
_entity.type
_entity.pdbx_description
1 polymer ?
#
loop_
_entity_poly.entity_id
_entity_poly.type
_entity_poly.pdbx_seq_one_letter_code
_entity_poly.pdbx_strand_id
1 'polypeptide(L)'
;MSQEKCGEYRKTQVVIKNNTTKEVSFRPPPAEHVEAQITDLIAFINSLQNKDIHPVLKSGVVHYEFVRIHPFVDGNGRVARALSTLLLFLEGYDIRKFFSLEEYFDKNANDYYRALQSVKKKKGNLTNWLEYFTQGLAIELSKIKEKIERISVDAKLREKLGGKPLMLTDRQLAIIEYIQETGYLQNQAFETLFPMVSEDTVLNELGSLVEAGVIKKQGVTKGARYVMG
;
A
#
# COMPACT_ATOMS: atom_id res chain seq x y z
N MET A 1 27.66 7.12 3.13
CA MET A 1 27.60 8.02 4.32
C MET A 1 28.78 7.71 5.19
N SER A 2 29.59 8.72 5.57
CA SER A 2 30.61 8.53 6.58
C SER A 2 29.92 8.27 7.93
N GLN A 3 30.34 7.24 8.67
CA GLN A 3 29.78 6.87 9.98
C GLN A 3 29.80 8.03 11.00
N GLU A 4 30.65 9.03 10.80
CA GLU A 4 30.85 10.17 11.69
C GLU A 4 29.69 11.19 11.73
N LYS A 5 28.65 11.06 10.88
CA LYS A 5 27.52 11.99 10.82
C LYS A 5 26.16 11.35 11.04
N CYS A 6 26.13 10.09 11.48
CA CYS A 6 24.89 9.40 11.81
C CYS A 6 24.31 9.94 13.12
N GLY A 7 23.02 10.32 13.11
CA GLY A 7 22.29 10.74 14.32
C GLY A 7 22.46 12.21 14.70
N GLU A 8 23.27 12.98 13.96
CA GLU A 8 23.40 14.43 14.21
C GLU A 8 22.50 15.24 13.26
N TYR A 9 21.90 16.29 13.77
CA TYR A 9 21.23 17.29 12.95
C TYR A 9 22.24 18.03 12.07
N ARG A 10 21.81 18.41 10.85
CA ARG A 10 22.64 19.20 9.96
C ARG A 10 22.98 20.56 10.56
N LYS A 11 24.25 20.95 10.43
CA LYS A 11 24.78 22.24 10.89
C LYS A 11 24.87 23.26 9.74
N THR A 12 24.59 22.81 8.51
CA THR A 12 24.70 23.65 7.31
C THR A 12 23.38 23.66 6.54
N GLN A 13 23.20 24.71 5.74
CA GLN A 13 22.07 24.82 4.85
C GLN A 13 22.19 23.77 3.74
N VAL A 14 21.08 23.02 3.50
CA VAL A 14 20.95 22.06 2.42
C VAL A 14 19.88 22.54 1.44
N VAL A 15 19.94 22.02 0.22
CA VAL A 15 18.89 22.20 -0.79
C VAL A 15 18.56 20.85 -1.44
N ILE A 16 17.30 20.62 -1.70
CA ILE A 16 16.85 19.45 -2.44
C ILE A 16 16.76 19.85 -3.91
N LYS A 17 17.48 19.13 -4.76
CA LYS A 17 17.49 19.34 -6.22
C LYS A 17 16.69 18.24 -6.91
N ASN A 18 16.06 18.61 -8.00
CA ASN A 18 15.52 17.61 -8.93
C ASN A 18 16.69 16.84 -9.55
N ASN A 19 16.63 15.51 -9.51
CA ASN A 19 17.71 14.65 -10.01
C ASN A 19 17.95 14.80 -11.52
N THR A 20 16.88 15.11 -12.28
CA THR A 20 16.92 15.25 -13.73
C THR A 20 17.30 16.67 -14.16
N THR A 21 16.57 17.68 -13.67
CA THR A 21 16.77 19.09 -14.10
C THR A 21 17.89 19.81 -13.34
N LYS A 22 18.36 19.24 -12.22
CA LYS A 22 19.33 19.85 -11.29
C LYS A 22 18.86 21.15 -10.64
N GLU A 23 17.64 21.58 -10.90
CA GLU A 23 17.05 22.75 -10.29
C GLU A 23 16.71 22.50 -8.80
N VAL A 24 16.76 23.57 -8.01
CA VAL A 24 16.39 23.52 -6.59
C VAL A 24 14.88 23.33 -6.47
N SER A 25 14.46 22.12 -6.09
CA SER A 25 13.05 21.78 -5.87
C SER A 25 12.51 22.30 -4.55
N PHE A 26 13.34 22.27 -3.52
CA PHE A 26 12.97 22.70 -2.19
C PHE A 26 14.17 23.20 -1.38
N ARG A 27 13.94 24.23 -0.55
CA ARG A 27 14.92 24.75 0.40
C ARG A 27 14.33 24.60 1.81
N PRO A 28 14.88 23.68 2.63
CA PRO A 28 14.49 23.52 4.02
C PRO A 28 14.77 24.77 4.86
N PRO A 29 14.19 24.87 6.06
CA PRO A 29 14.50 25.93 7.02
C PRO A 29 16.01 26.08 7.30
N PRO A 30 16.47 27.22 7.82
CA PRO A 30 17.84 27.37 8.29
C PRO A 30 18.24 26.29 9.31
N ALA A 31 19.53 25.91 9.31
CA ALA A 31 20.01 24.81 10.16
C ALA A 31 19.81 25.11 11.66
N GLU A 32 19.93 26.37 12.07
CA GLU A 32 19.74 26.86 13.42
C GLU A 32 18.30 26.62 13.96
N HIS A 33 17.33 26.49 13.09
CA HIS A 33 15.93 26.26 13.50
C HIS A 33 15.55 24.77 13.56
N VAL A 34 16.42 23.86 13.15
CA VAL A 34 16.11 22.43 13.02
C VAL A 34 15.73 21.83 14.37
N GLU A 35 16.56 22.06 15.39
CA GLU A 35 16.34 21.47 16.71
C GLU A 35 15.02 21.92 17.34
N ALA A 36 14.73 23.22 17.29
CA ALA A 36 13.47 23.77 17.78
C ALA A 36 12.25 23.17 17.05
N GLN A 37 12.31 23.10 15.69
CA GLN A 37 11.21 22.56 14.91
C GLN A 37 11.01 21.06 15.10
N ILE A 38 12.06 20.29 15.35
CA ILE A 38 11.94 18.88 15.71
C ILE A 38 11.32 18.73 17.11
N THR A 39 11.70 19.58 18.05
CA THR A 39 11.10 19.62 19.39
C THR A 39 9.59 19.88 19.31
N ASP A 40 9.18 20.86 18.49
CA ASP A 40 7.78 21.18 18.25
C ASP A 40 7.03 19.99 17.58
N LEU A 41 7.66 19.32 16.64
CA LEU A 41 7.09 18.13 15.98
C LEU A 41 6.88 16.98 16.98
N ILE A 42 7.85 16.73 17.87
CA ILE A 42 7.75 15.72 18.92
C ILE A 42 6.64 16.10 19.92
N ALA A 43 6.55 17.38 20.29
CA ALA A 43 5.48 17.88 21.15
C ALA A 43 4.09 17.67 20.50
N PHE A 44 3.97 17.94 19.19
CA PHE A 44 2.75 17.66 18.42
C PHE A 44 2.37 16.17 18.45
N ILE A 45 3.34 15.27 18.25
CA ILE A 45 3.11 13.81 18.26
C ILE A 45 2.57 13.36 19.63
N ASN A 46 3.13 13.89 20.73
CA ASN A 46 2.83 13.47 22.09
C ASN A 46 1.66 14.23 22.73
N SER A 47 1.14 15.26 22.07
CA SER A 47 0.07 16.09 22.64
C SER A 47 -1.24 15.31 22.80
N LEU A 48 -1.82 15.39 23.99
CA LEU A 48 -3.14 14.83 24.28
C LEU A 48 -4.26 15.55 23.52
N GLN A 49 -4.07 16.81 23.16
CA GLN A 49 -5.03 17.61 22.38
C GLN A 49 -5.17 17.10 20.94
N ASN A 50 -4.20 16.34 20.44
CA ASN A 50 -4.20 15.79 19.11
C ASN A 50 -4.74 14.35 19.03
N LYS A 51 -5.34 13.85 20.13
CA LYS A 51 -5.94 12.48 20.14
C LYS A 51 -7.14 12.33 19.23
N ASP A 52 -7.86 13.42 18.97
CA ASP A 52 -9.03 13.42 18.08
C ASP A 52 -8.66 13.48 16.60
N ILE A 53 -7.38 13.71 16.27
CA ILE A 53 -6.92 13.68 14.90
C ILE A 53 -6.81 12.22 14.47
N HIS A 54 -7.50 11.87 13.37
CA HIS A 54 -7.44 10.51 12.83
C HIS A 54 -5.98 10.08 12.58
N PRO A 55 -5.54 8.88 13.03
CA PRO A 55 -4.14 8.44 12.98
C PRO A 55 -3.47 8.57 11.63
N VAL A 56 -4.19 8.27 10.55
CA VAL A 56 -3.68 8.42 9.17
C VAL A 56 -3.35 9.87 8.85
N LEU A 57 -4.21 10.82 9.24
CA LEU A 57 -3.96 12.24 9.02
C LEU A 57 -2.80 12.74 9.87
N LYS A 58 -2.74 12.33 11.14
CA LYS A 58 -1.63 12.64 12.05
C LYS A 58 -0.29 12.14 11.48
N SER A 59 -0.27 10.89 11.01
CA SER A 59 0.91 10.30 10.36
C SER A 59 1.31 11.07 9.10
N GLY A 60 0.35 11.48 8.26
CA GLY A 60 0.60 12.29 7.07
C GLY A 60 1.16 13.68 7.38
N VAL A 61 0.64 14.35 8.43
CA VAL A 61 1.16 15.64 8.90
C VAL A 61 2.61 15.49 9.37
N VAL A 62 2.88 14.49 10.20
CA VAL A 62 4.22 14.23 10.73
C VAL A 62 5.21 13.91 9.61
N HIS A 63 4.79 13.12 8.63
CA HIS A 63 5.61 12.85 7.45
C HIS A 63 6.01 14.14 6.72
N TYR A 64 5.01 14.97 6.40
CA TYR A 64 5.25 16.24 5.71
C TYR A 64 6.19 17.15 6.49
N GLU A 65 5.91 17.37 7.78
CA GLU A 65 6.72 18.26 8.63
C GLU A 65 8.14 17.75 8.76
N PHE A 66 8.36 16.47 8.95
CA PHE A 66 9.69 15.90 9.02
C PHE A 66 10.49 16.11 7.71
N VAL A 67 9.84 15.85 6.56
CA VAL A 67 10.46 16.11 5.24
C VAL A 67 10.73 17.59 5.03
N ARG A 68 9.82 18.47 5.47
CA ARG A 68 9.97 19.92 5.37
C ARG A 68 11.14 20.46 6.22
N ILE A 69 11.24 20.00 7.46
CA ILE A 69 12.33 20.39 8.38
C ILE A 69 13.66 19.89 7.85
N HIS A 70 13.69 18.68 7.29
CA HIS A 70 14.86 18.04 6.70
C HIS A 70 16.06 18.01 7.66
N PRO A 71 15.94 17.39 8.84
CA PRO A 71 16.89 17.56 9.92
C PRO A 71 18.28 16.99 9.64
N PHE A 72 18.41 16.03 8.74
CA PHE A 72 19.67 15.36 8.45
C PHE A 72 20.27 15.78 7.10
N VAL A 73 21.53 15.46 6.90
CA VAL A 73 22.21 15.68 5.61
C VAL A 73 21.69 14.66 4.56
N ASP A 74 21.37 13.45 4.99
CA ASP A 74 20.82 12.37 4.15
C ASP A 74 19.87 11.48 4.96
N GLY A 75 19.01 10.74 4.27
CA GLY A 75 18.11 9.76 4.89
C GLY A 75 16.77 10.32 5.38
N ASN A 76 16.49 11.62 5.20
CA ASN A 76 15.27 12.25 5.71
C ASN A 76 14.00 11.58 5.21
N GLY A 77 13.94 11.19 3.93
CA GLY A 77 12.77 10.47 3.37
C GLY A 77 12.57 9.09 4.03
N ARG A 78 13.65 8.35 4.25
CA ARG A 78 13.60 7.03 4.93
C ARG A 78 13.11 7.17 6.37
N VAL A 79 13.62 8.14 7.11
CA VAL A 79 13.18 8.42 8.49
C VAL A 79 11.73 8.90 8.53
N ALA A 80 11.30 9.76 7.62
CA ALA A 80 9.91 10.21 7.54
C ALA A 80 8.95 9.03 7.32
N ARG A 81 9.28 8.12 6.40
CA ARG A 81 8.47 6.91 6.15
C ARG A 81 8.45 5.99 7.36
N ALA A 82 9.61 5.74 7.97
CA ALA A 82 9.70 4.92 9.18
C ALA A 82 8.87 5.50 10.35
N LEU A 83 8.96 6.82 10.55
CA LEU A 83 8.20 7.52 11.59
C LEU A 83 6.69 7.45 11.31
N SER A 84 6.27 7.62 10.07
CA SER A 84 4.87 7.48 9.67
C SER A 84 4.34 6.08 9.95
N THR A 85 5.11 5.06 9.58
CA THR A 85 4.76 3.65 9.83
C THR A 85 4.70 3.35 11.32
N LEU A 86 5.64 3.88 12.11
CA LEU A 86 5.64 3.73 13.57
C LEU A 86 4.38 4.33 14.21
N LEU A 87 4.00 5.54 13.81
CA LEU A 87 2.80 6.19 14.32
C LEU A 87 1.53 5.38 14.02
N LEU A 88 1.38 4.92 12.77
CA LEU A 88 0.26 4.06 12.39
C LEU A 88 0.26 2.76 13.21
N PHE A 89 1.43 2.17 13.42
CA PHE A 89 1.56 0.95 14.23
C PHE A 89 1.13 1.16 15.69
N LEU A 90 1.54 2.25 16.32
CA LEU A 90 1.17 2.57 17.71
C LEU A 90 -0.35 2.80 17.88
N GLU A 91 -1.03 3.18 16.80
CA GLU A 91 -2.49 3.36 16.75
C GLU A 91 -3.25 2.10 16.27
N GLY A 92 -2.59 0.94 16.28
CA GLY A 92 -3.22 -0.36 16.01
C GLY A 92 -3.23 -0.79 14.54
N TYR A 93 -2.64 -0.02 13.63
CA TYR A 93 -2.44 -0.46 12.24
C TYR A 93 -1.24 -1.42 12.16
N ASP A 94 -1.46 -2.72 12.34
CA ASP A 94 -0.38 -3.72 12.24
C ASP A 94 -0.05 -4.06 10.78
N ILE A 95 0.59 -3.11 10.11
CA ILE A 95 0.95 -3.17 8.70
C ILE A 95 2.41 -3.59 8.45
N ARG A 96 3.19 -3.83 9.51
CA ARG A 96 4.65 -4.04 9.47
C ARG A 96 5.15 -5.13 8.52
N LYS A 97 4.38 -6.20 8.31
CA LYS A 97 4.80 -7.35 7.50
C LYS A 97 4.43 -7.22 6.02
N PHE A 98 3.52 -6.35 5.68
CA PHE A 98 2.89 -6.34 4.36
C PHE A 98 2.88 -4.96 3.70
N PHE A 99 3.24 -3.90 4.43
CA PHE A 99 3.08 -2.53 4.00
C PHE A 99 4.41 -1.82 3.77
N SER A 100 4.57 -1.21 2.62
CA SER A 100 5.71 -0.37 2.28
C SER A 100 5.27 0.95 1.65
N LEU A 101 5.14 1.99 2.47
CA LEU A 101 5.01 3.38 1.97
C LEU A 101 6.15 3.72 1.01
N GLU A 102 7.32 3.11 1.20
CA GLU A 102 8.48 3.31 0.35
C GLU A 102 8.18 2.86 -1.08
N GLU A 103 7.62 1.68 -1.26
CA GLU A 103 7.29 1.15 -2.58
C GLU A 103 6.26 2.03 -3.31
N TYR A 104 5.24 2.51 -2.59
CA TYR A 104 4.23 3.40 -3.17
C TYR A 104 4.83 4.73 -3.61
N PHE A 105 5.65 5.37 -2.76
CA PHE A 105 6.24 6.67 -3.06
C PHE A 105 7.32 6.58 -4.13
N ASP A 106 8.09 5.49 -4.17
CA ASP A 106 9.13 5.29 -5.19
C ASP A 106 8.53 5.03 -6.58
N LYS A 107 7.45 4.24 -6.66
CA LYS A 107 6.71 4.01 -7.93
C LYS A 107 6.11 5.31 -8.48
N ASN A 108 5.73 6.24 -7.60
CA ASN A 108 5.05 7.48 -7.95
C ASN A 108 5.85 8.71 -7.50
N ALA A 109 7.18 8.68 -7.64
CA ALA A 109 8.07 9.72 -7.12
C ALA A 109 7.71 11.14 -7.58
N ASN A 110 7.30 11.31 -8.84
CA ASN A 110 6.89 12.62 -9.37
C ASN A 110 5.63 13.16 -8.66
N ASP A 111 4.64 12.30 -8.41
CA ASP A 111 3.41 12.67 -7.75
C ASP A 111 3.65 12.95 -6.26
N TYR A 112 4.52 12.17 -5.63
CA TYR A 112 4.98 12.41 -4.25
C TYR A 112 5.59 13.81 -4.10
N TYR A 113 6.56 14.16 -4.95
CA TYR A 113 7.17 15.50 -4.89
C TYR A 113 6.19 16.61 -5.26
N ARG A 114 5.27 16.37 -6.19
CA ARG A 114 4.22 17.32 -6.55
C ARG A 114 3.27 17.58 -5.38
N ALA A 115 2.87 16.52 -4.67
CA ALA A 115 2.02 16.62 -3.49
C ALA A 115 2.71 17.40 -2.36
N LEU A 116 3.97 17.12 -2.06
CA LEU A 116 4.76 17.89 -1.08
C LEU A 116 4.88 19.38 -1.46
N GLN A 117 5.18 19.67 -2.73
CA GLN A 117 5.32 21.06 -3.20
C GLN A 117 4.00 21.83 -3.20
N SER A 118 2.86 21.13 -3.30
CA SER A 118 1.53 21.74 -3.30
C SER A 118 1.27 22.54 -2.04
N VAL A 119 1.77 22.08 -0.90
CA VAL A 119 1.61 22.74 0.41
C VAL A 119 2.22 24.13 0.40
N LYS A 120 3.45 24.27 -0.13
CA LYS A 120 4.09 25.60 -0.28
C LYS A 120 3.31 26.50 -1.23
N LYS A 121 2.89 25.97 -2.38
CA LYS A 121 2.11 26.71 -3.39
C LYS A 121 0.77 27.18 -2.83
N LYS A 122 0.17 26.43 -1.93
CA LYS A 122 -1.12 26.72 -1.27
C LYS A 122 -0.96 27.33 0.12
N LYS A 123 0.15 28.04 0.38
CA LYS A 123 0.41 28.81 1.60
C LYS A 123 0.25 28.01 2.90
N GLY A 124 0.71 26.75 2.92
CA GLY A 124 0.68 25.88 4.07
C GLY A 124 -0.56 24.96 4.16
N ASN A 125 -1.47 24.99 3.18
CA ASN A 125 -2.61 24.10 3.16
C ASN A 125 -2.18 22.66 2.82
N LEU A 126 -2.40 21.75 3.76
CA LEU A 126 -1.99 20.34 3.69
C LEU A 126 -2.97 19.43 2.92
N THR A 127 -4.13 19.90 2.52
CA THR A 127 -5.21 19.07 1.96
C THR A 127 -4.71 18.16 0.84
N ASN A 128 -4.07 18.72 -0.21
CA ASN A 128 -3.62 17.91 -1.35
C ASN A 128 -2.55 16.88 -0.98
N TRP A 129 -1.70 17.22 0.01
CA TRP A 129 -0.72 16.28 0.52
C TRP A 129 -1.40 15.14 1.29
N LEU A 130 -2.34 15.47 2.17
CA LEU A 130 -3.06 14.48 2.98
C LEU A 130 -3.95 13.57 2.11
N GLU A 131 -4.58 14.11 1.07
CA GLU A 131 -5.30 13.32 0.06
C GLU A 131 -4.37 12.31 -0.61
N TYR A 132 -3.22 12.75 -1.12
CA TYR A 132 -2.22 11.87 -1.73
C TYR A 132 -1.72 10.79 -0.76
N PHE A 133 -1.38 11.18 0.48
CA PHE A 133 -0.89 10.27 1.52
C PHE A 133 -1.94 9.21 1.88
N THR A 134 -3.18 9.65 2.10
CA THR A 134 -4.30 8.77 2.47
C THR A 134 -4.66 7.82 1.32
N GLN A 135 -4.66 8.30 0.08
CA GLN A 135 -4.90 7.48 -1.10
C GLN A 135 -3.81 6.40 -1.26
N GLY A 136 -2.55 6.76 -1.07
CA GLY A 136 -1.44 5.80 -1.11
C GLY A 136 -1.59 4.71 -0.06
N LEU A 137 -1.92 5.09 1.16
CA LEU A 137 -2.19 4.15 2.24
C LEU A 137 -3.37 3.22 1.92
N ALA A 138 -4.47 3.76 1.40
CA ALA A 138 -5.66 2.98 1.03
C ALA A 138 -5.34 1.95 -0.07
N ILE A 139 -4.58 2.34 -1.09
CA ILE A 139 -4.15 1.43 -2.17
C ILE A 139 -3.30 0.28 -1.60
N GLU A 140 -2.33 0.58 -0.76
CA GLU A 140 -1.45 -0.45 -0.19
C GLU A 140 -2.22 -1.37 0.76
N LEU A 141 -3.13 -0.85 1.59
CA LEU A 141 -3.98 -1.66 2.46
C LEU A 141 -4.93 -2.57 1.66
N SER A 142 -5.46 -2.11 0.54
CA SER A 142 -6.29 -2.95 -0.35
C SER A 142 -5.50 -4.13 -0.91
N LYS A 143 -4.26 -3.92 -1.35
CA LYS A 143 -3.38 -5.02 -1.81
C LYS A 143 -3.11 -6.06 -0.71
N ILE A 144 -2.95 -5.60 0.54
CA ILE A 144 -2.76 -6.48 1.68
C ILE A 144 -4.02 -7.31 1.93
N LYS A 145 -5.19 -6.67 1.91
CA LYS A 145 -6.47 -7.35 2.07
C LYS A 145 -6.63 -8.45 1.03
N GLU A 146 -6.44 -8.14 -0.24
CA GLU A 146 -6.48 -9.13 -1.33
C GLU A 146 -5.51 -10.29 -1.10
N LYS A 147 -4.28 -9.99 -0.67
CA LYS A 147 -3.27 -11.02 -0.39
C LYS A 147 -3.66 -11.93 0.77
N ILE A 148 -4.26 -11.38 1.83
CA ILE A 148 -4.74 -12.15 2.99
C ILE A 148 -5.93 -13.03 2.57
N GLU A 149 -6.86 -12.50 1.79
CA GLU A 149 -8.00 -13.25 1.26
C GLU A 149 -7.54 -14.43 0.42
N ARG A 150 -6.60 -14.23 -0.51
CA ARG A 150 -5.97 -15.31 -1.29
C ARG A 150 -5.35 -16.39 -0.42
N ILE A 151 -4.54 -16.00 0.58
CA ILE A 151 -3.91 -16.97 1.51
C ILE A 151 -4.97 -17.74 2.30
N SER A 152 -6.05 -17.09 2.71
CA SER A 152 -7.16 -17.72 3.46
C SER A 152 -7.91 -18.73 2.60
N VAL A 153 -8.17 -18.43 1.32
CA VAL A 153 -8.79 -19.37 0.36
C VAL A 153 -7.87 -20.57 0.15
N ASP A 154 -6.58 -20.35 -0.10
CA ASP A 154 -5.59 -21.41 -0.26
C ASP A 154 -5.52 -22.33 0.97
N ALA A 155 -5.53 -21.78 2.18
CA ALA A 155 -5.48 -22.56 3.41
C ALA A 155 -6.72 -23.44 3.59
N LYS A 156 -7.92 -22.90 3.37
CA LYS A 156 -9.20 -23.65 3.44
C LYS A 156 -9.27 -24.76 2.38
N LEU A 157 -8.79 -24.50 1.17
CA LEU A 157 -8.74 -25.48 0.09
C LEU A 157 -7.74 -26.59 0.39
N ARG A 158 -6.56 -26.27 0.92
CA ARG A 158 -5.57 -27.27 1.34
C ARG A 158 -6.11 -28.21 2.42
N GLU A 159 -6.83 -27.66 3.41
CA GLU A 159 -7.46 -28.47 4.45
C GLU A 159 -8.47 -29.45 3.85
N LYS A 160 -9.36 -29.00 2.95
CA LYS A 160 -10.34 -29.84 2.25
C LYS A 160 -9.70 -30.92 1.36
N LEU A 161 -8.54 -30.64 0.76
CA LEU A 161 -7.84 -31.52 -0.18
C LEU A 161 -6.79 -32.41 0.49
N GLY A 162 -6.83 -32.59 1.82
CA GLY A 162 -5.93 -33.47 2.55
C GLY A 162 -4.47 -33.00 2.57
N GLY A 163 -4.24 -31.68 2.56
CA GLY A 163 -2.90 -31.10 2.76
C GLY A 163 -2.02 -31.00 1.51
N LYS A 164 -2.52 -31.33 0.33
CA LYS A 164 -1.74 -31.21 -0.92
C LYS A 164 -1.49 -29.75 -1.26
N PRO A 165 -0.25 -29.34 -1.65
CA PRO A 165 0.02 -28.00 -2.10
C PRO A 165 -0.73 -27.73 -3.43
N LEU A 166 -1.58 -26.73 -3.43
CA LEU A 166 -2.29 -26.28 -4.63
C LEU A 166 -1.73 -24.89 -4.99
N MET A 167 -1.18 -24.76 -6.18
CA MET A 167 -0.77 -23.46 -6.72
C MET A 167 -1.86 -23.00 -7.68
N LEU A 168 -2.75 -22.11 -7.19
CA LEU A 168 -3.83 -21.55 -7.98
C LEU A 168 -3.34 -20.35 -8.81
N THR A 169 -3.80 -20.28 -10.06
CA THR A 169 -3.63 -19.07 -10.89
C THR A 169 -4.59 -17.97 -10.43
N ASP A 170 -4.31 -16.71 -10.80
CA ASP A 170 -5.21 -15.59 -10.50
C ASP A 170 -6.62 -15.81 -11.09
N ARG A 171 -6.71 -16.46 -12.25
CA ARG A 171 -8.00 -16.82 -12.87
C ARG A 171 -8.73 -17.89 -12.10
N GLN A 172 -8.03 -18.91 -11.61
CA GLN A 172 -8.62 -19.96 -10.77
C GLN A 172 -9.15 -19.40 -9.45
N LEU A 173 -8.44 -18.46 -8.85
CA LEU A 173 -8.92 -17.75 -7.66
C LEU A 173 -10.21 -16.98 -7.94
N ALA A 174 -10.26 -16.20 -9.02
CA ALA A 174 -11.46 -15.45 -9.42
C ALA A 174 -12.67 -16.39 -9.69
N ILE A 175 -12.43 -17.55 -10.29
CA ILE A 175 -13.46 -18.58 -10.48
C ILE A 175 -14.00 -19.09 -9.13
N ILE A 176 -13.11 -19.38 -8.19
CA ILE A 176 -13.48 -19.90 -6.87
C ILE A 176 -14.27 -18.84 -6.10
N GLU A 177 -13.80 -17.60 -6.08
CA GLU A 177 -14.47 -16.47 -5.42
C GLU A 177 -15.87 -16.27 -6.00
N TYR A 178 -16.01 -16.26 -7.32
CA TYR A 178 -17.31 -16.13 -7.98
C TYR A 178 -18.27 -17.25 -7.59
N ILE A 179 -17.79 -18.51 -7.57
CA ILE A 179 -18.62 -19.66 -7.17
C ILE A 179 -19.02 -19.56 -5.69
N GLN A 180 -18.13 -19.07 -4.82
CA GLN A 180 -18.45 -18.88 -3.39
C GLN A 180 -19.53 -17.82 -3.18
N GLU A 181 -19.51 -16.74 -3.97
CA GLU A 181 -20.49 -15.64 -3.88
C GLU A 181 -21.84 -16.00 -4.50
N THR A 182 -21.82 -16.64 -5.67
CA THR A 182 -23.03 -16.88 -6.47
C THR A 182 -23.61 -18.30 -6.33
N GLY A 183 -22.84 -19.20 -5.70
CA GLY A 183 -23.18 -20.62 -5.54
C GLY A 183 -22.78 -21.50 -6.72
N TYR A 184 -22.61 -20.97 -7.91
CA TYR A 184 -22.21 -21.72 -9.11
C TYR A 184 -21.66 -20.81 -10.21
N LEU A 185 -20.91 -21.40 -11.15
CA LEU A 185 -20.47 -20.73 -12.38
C LEU A 185 -21.01 -21.47 -13.61
N GLN A 186 -21.51 -20.74 -14.61
CA GLN A 186 -21.93 -21.22 -15.93
C GLN A 186 -21.20 -20.46 -17.04
N ASN A 187 -21.20 -21.04 -18.27
CA ASN A 187 -20.54 -20.44 -19.43
C ASN A 187 -20.97 -18.99 -19.71
N GLN A 188 -22.23 -18.64 -19.40
CA GLN A 188 -22.77 -17.29 -19.60
C GLN A 188 -22.03 -16.22 -18.79
N ALA A 189 -21.39 -16.59 -17.69
CA ALA A 189 -20.65 -15.68 -16.83
C ALA A 189 -19.17 -15.51 -17.25
N PHE A 190 -18.67 -16.32 -18.20
CA PHE A 190 -17.25 -16.29 -18.59
C PHE A 190 -16.84 -14.96 -19.19
N GLU A 191 -17.68 -14.41 -20.08
CA GLU A 191 -17.43 -13.12 -20.74
C GLU A 191 -17.44 -11.94 -19.74
N THR A 192 -18.28 -12.05 -18.73
CA THR A 192 -18.34 -11.03 -17.64
C THR A 192 -17.14 -11.13 -16.71
N LEU A 193 -16.73 -12.35 -16.34
CA LEU A 193 -15.58 -12.55 -15.45
C LEU A 193 -14.24 -12.28 -16.16
N PHE A 194 -14.16 -12.67 -17.43
CA PHE A 194 -12.90 -12.65 -18.18
C PHE A 194 -13.09 -12.09 -19.61
N PRO A 195 -13.41 -10.80 -19.78
CA PRO A 195 -13.77 -10.21 -21.06
C PRO A 195 -12.65 -10.26 -22.12
N MET A 196 -11.38 -10.52 -21.70
CA MET A 196 -10.22 -10.57 -22.61
C MET A 196 -9.63 -11.98 -22.72
N VAL A 197 -10.34 -13.04 -22.25
CA VAL A 197 -9.86 -14.42 -22.22
C VAL A 197 -10.78 -15.30 -23.08
N SER A 198 -10.19 -16.19 -23.87
CA SER A 198 -10.97 -17.14 -24.68
C SER A 198 -11.73 -18.15 -23.80
N GLU A 199 -12.92 -18.59 -24.25
CA GLU A 199 -13.73 -19.60 -23.56
C GLU A 199 -12.91 -20.88 -23.30
N ASP A 200 -12.10 -21.32 -24.27
CA ASP A 200 -11.25 -22.50 -24.11
C ASP A 200 -10.25 -22.36 -22.96
N THR A 201 -9.69 -21.17 -22.77
CA THR A 201 -8.78 -20.92 -21.65
C THR A 201 -9.51 -21.02 -20.31
N VAL A 202 -10.72 -20.47 -20.21
CA VAL A 202 -11.53 -20.56 -19.00
C VAL A 202 -11.93 -22.02 -18.73
N LEU A 203 -12.31 -22.78 -19.75
CA LEU A 203 -12.63 -24.19 -19.63
C LEU A 203 -11.43 -25.04 -19.18
N ASN A 204 -10.22 -24.73 -19.63
CA ASN A 204 -8.99 -25.38 -19.17
C ASN A 204 -8.72 -25.11 -17.69
N GLU A 205 -8.89 -23.85 -17.23
CA GLU A 205 -8.76 -23.50 -15.80
C GLU A 205 -9.80 -24.26 -14.95
N LEU A 206 -11.06 -24.34 -15.42
CA LEU A 206 -12.12 -25.12 -14.77
C LEU A 206 -11.81 -26.61 -14.74
N GLY A 207 -11.27 -27.17 -15.84
CA GLY A 207 -10.82 -28.55 -15.91
C GLY A 207 -9.77 -28.86 -14.84
N SER A 208 -8.75 -28.03 -14.74
CA SER A 208 -7.70 -28.16 -13.71
C SER A 208 -8.24 -28.10 -12.27
N LEU A 209 -9.21 -27.22 -12.01
CA LEU A 209 -9.87 -27.13 -10.70
C LEU A 209 -10.74 -28.35 -10.39
N VAL A 210 -11.39 -28.94 -11.41
CA VAL A 210 -12.16 -30.18 -11.24
C VAL A 210 -11.23 -31.36 -10.97
N GLU A 211 -10.13 -31.50 -11.71
CA GLU A 211 -9.12 -32.53 -11.51
C GLU A 211 -8.48 -32.43 -10.11
N ALA A 212 -8.25 -31.20 -9.65
CA ALA A 212 -7.76 -30.95 -8.29
C ALA A 212 -8.81 -31.20 -7.19
N GLY A 213 -10.07 -31.45 -7.55
CA GLY A 213 -11.17 -31.68 -6.59
C GLY A 213 -11.67 -30.43 -5.89
N VAL A 214 -11.27 -29.24 -6.34
CA VAL A 214 -11.66 -27.95 -5.77
C VAL A 214 -13.10 -27.59 -6.10
N ILE A 215 -13.50 -27.89 -7.34
CA ILE A 215 -14.88 -27.69 -7.83
C ILE A 215 -15.41 -28.99 -8.46
N LYS A 216 -16.72 -29.06 -8.61
CA LYS A 216 -17.40 -30.16 -9.28
C LYS A 216 -18.23 -29.65 -10.44
N LYS A 217 -18.18 -30.37 -11.58
CA LYS A 217 -19.04 -30.09 -12.73
C LYS A 217 -20.37 -30.85 -12.56
N GLN A 218 -21.48 -30.14 -12.63
CA GLN A 218 -22.82 -30.68 -12.62
C GLN A 218 -23.47 -30.45 -13.99
N GLY A 219 -23.87 -31.53 -14.66
CA GLY A 219 -24.45 -31.50 -16.02
C GLY A 219 -23.42 -31.74 -17.12
N VAL A 220 -23.91 -32.01 -18.35
CA VAL A 220 -23.12 -32.53 -19.48
C VAL A 220 -23.10 -31.61 -20.70
N THR A 221 -23.98 -30.60 -20.77
CA THR A 221 -24.13 -29.69 -21.92
C THR A 221 -23.79 -28.25 -21.60
N LYS A 222 -24.09 -27.33 -22.56
CA LYS A 222 -23.91 -25.88 -22.37
C LYS A 222 -24.58 -25.28 -21.11
N GLY A 223 -25.50 -26.04 -20.48
CA GLY A 223 -26.10 -25.69 -19.18
C GLY A 223 -25.36 -26.28 -17.98
N ALA A 224 -24.18 -26.87 -18.14
CA ALA A 224 -23.38 -27.37 -17.05
C ALA A 224 -23.01 -26.25 -16.05
N ARG A 225 -23.05 -26.60 -14.76
CA ARG A 225 -22.72 -25.72 -13.65
C ARG A 225 -21.45 -26.23 -12.96
N TYR A 226 -20.62 -25.30 -12.55
CA TYR A 226 -19.47 -25.59 -11.71
C TYR A 226 -19.78 -25.09 -10.30
N VAL A 227 -19.69 -25.96 -9.31
CA VAL A 227 -19.97 -25.66 -7.89
C VAL A 227 -18.78 -26.03 -7.03
N MET A 228 -18.70 -25.51 -5.81
CA MET A 228 -17.64 -25.91 -4.87
C MET A 228 -17.65 -27.41 -4.61
N GLY A 229 -16.45 -28.02 -4.50
CA GLY A 229 -16.23 -29.44 -4.31
C GLY A 229 -16.58 -29.98 -2.90
#